data_14f841814b8a28db455b1f2bd68153fd
#
_entry.id   14f841814b8a28db455b1f2bd68153fd
#
_cell.length_a   1.000
_cell.length_b   1.000
_cell.length_c   1.000
_cell.angle_alpha   90.00
_cell.angle_beta   90.00
_cell.angle_gamma   90.00
#
_symmetry.space_group_name_H-M   'P 1'
#
loop_
_entity.id
_entity.type
_entity.pdbx_description
1 polymer ?
#
loop_
_entity_poly.entity_id
_entity_poly.type
_entity_poly.pdbx_seq_one_letter_code
_entity_poly.pdbx_strand_id
1 'polypeptide(L)'
;MTVDISEAAGVRYLHFGSDWVQGAMRIARPYALELEYTREMMLPLLLRPDDWPRRVLLIGLGAASLTKFLWRYRPDAKLTVVEIDPQVEAVARQFFKLPDDPQRIQIHHADGADFIIQTKQKYDLILVDGFDSKARAGRLDTLPFYLDCKTRLTSDGMLCVNLLARRKSFN
;
A
#
# COMPACT_ATOMS: atom_id res chain seq x y z
N MET A 1 -8.65 16.25 2.98
CA MET A 1 -7.18 16.24 3.17
C MET A 1 -6.54 16.86 1.93
N THR A 2 -5.52 17.72 2.08
CA THR A 2 -4.82 18.32 0.93
C THR A 2 -3.81 17.30 0.38
N VAL A 3 -3.84 17.06 -0.91
CA VAL A 3 -2.88 16.18 -1.59
C VAL A 3 -1.98 17.06 -2.47
N ASP A 4 -0.68 17.04 -2.20
CA ASP A 4 0.31 17.86 -2.87
C ASP A 4 1.38 17.00 -3.55
N ILE A 5 1.96 17.54 -4.62
CA ILE A 5 3.00 16.88 -5.41
C ILE A 5 4.21 17.79 -5.52
N SER A 6 5.40 17.22 -5.36
CA SER A 6 6.66 17.90 -5.65
C SER A 6 7.57 17.03 -6.53
N GLU A 7 8.56 17.65 -7.15
CA GLU A 7 9.55 16.94 -7.95
C GLU A 7 10.96 17.45 -7.62
N ALA A 8 11.89 16.52 -7.48
CA ALA A 8 13.29 16.81 -7.32
C ALA A 8 14.17 15.67 -7.86
N ALA A 9 15.21 16.01 -8.60
CA ALA A 9 16.20 15.05 -9.10
C ALA A 9 15.59 13.83 -9.83
N GLY A 10 14.54 14.05 -10.63
CA GLY A 10 13.87 13.00 -11.41
C GLY A 10 12.94 12.10 -10.59
N VAL A 11 12.62 12.49 -9.37
CA VAL A 11 11.68 11.79 -8.50
C VAL A 11 10.46 12.68 -8.25
N ARG A 12 9.28 12.11 -8.38
CA ARG A 12 8.00 12.74 -8.02
C ARG A 12 7.56 12.23 -6.67
N TYR A 13 7.22 13.15 -5.78
CA TYR A 13 6.83 12.88 -4.39
C TYR A 13 5.37 13.22 -4.16
N LEU A 14 4.72 12.41 -3.34
CA LEU A 14 3.37 12.61 -2.84
C LEU A 14 3.42 13.10 -1.39
N HIS A 15 2.62 14.12 -1.07
CA HIS A 15 2.47 14.67 0.28
C HIS A 15 0.98 14.81 0.65
N PHE A 16 0.68 14.72 1.93
CA PHE A 16 -0.66 14.93 2.48
C PHE A 16 -0.73 16.17 3.37
N GLY A 17 -0.52 17.35 2.76
CA GLY A 17 -0.59 18.63 3.45
C GLY A 17 0.53 18.89 4.46
N SER A 18 1.68 18.22 4.30
CA SER A 18 2.89 18.42 5.08
C SER A 18 4.11 18.08 4.24
N ASP A 19 5.31 18.43 4.71
CA ASP A 19 6.57 18.07 4.02
C ASP A 19 6.90 16.57 4.10
N TRP A 20 6.11 15.80 4.85
CA TRP A 20 6.29 14.36 4.97
C TRP A 20 5.99 13.66 3.65
N VAL A 21 6.94 12.83 3.20
CA VAL A 21 6.79 12.06 1.95
C VAL A 21 5.92 10.83 2.21
N GLN A 22 4.75 10.78 1.56
CA GLN A 22 3.81 9.66 1.63
C GLN A 22 4.04 8.62 0.54
N GLY A 23 4.73 9.00 -0.52
CA GLY A 23 5.07 8.12 -1.62
C GLY A 23 6.01 8.79 -2.60
N ALA A 24 6.68 8.01 -3.42
CA ALA A 24 7.60 8.51 -4.43
C ALA A 24 7.65 7.61 -5.65
N MET A 25 7.91 8.22 -6.79
CA MET A 25 8.08 7.54 -8.07
C MET A 25 9.26 8.14 -8.82
N ARG A 26 10.23 7.32 -9.21
CA ARG A 26 11.23 7.73 -10.18
C ARG A 26 10.59 7.84 -11.56
N ILE A 27 10.61 9.03 -12.13
CA ILE A 27 9.89 9.33 -13.38
C ILE A 27 10.37 8.45 -14.54
N ALA A 28 11.68 8.23 -14.65
CA ALA A 28 12.26 7.37 -15.68
C ALA A 28 12.02 5.86 -15.48
N ARG A 29 11.63 5.43 -14.27
CA ARG A 29 11.36 4.03 -13.92
C ARG A 29 10.13 3.93 -13.02
N PRO A 30 8.93 4.16 -13.56
CA PRO A 30 7.72 4.35 -12.75
C PRO A 30 7.26 3.12 -11.97
N TYR A 31 7.73 1.92 -12.32
CA TYR A 31 7.41 0.67 -11.63
C TYR A 31 8.45 0.24 -10.61
N ALA A 32 9.61 0.93 -10.55
CA ALA A 32 10.63 0.66 -9.57
C ALA A 32 10.19 1.17 -8.17
N LEU A 33 10.60 0.45 -7.13
CA LEU A 33 10.37 0.85 -5.74
C LEU A 33 11.41 1.90 -5.34
N GLU A 34 11.01 3.14 -5.24
CA GLU A 34 11.91 4.27 -4.97
C GLU A 34 12.25 4.38 -3.47
N LEU A 35 11.26 4.32 -2.61
CA LEU A 35 11.46 4.42 -1.17
C LEU A 35 11.88 3.08 -0.56
N GLU A 36 12.81 3.12 0.37
CA GLU A 36 13.40 1.93 0.99
C GLU A 36 12.33 1.04 1.65
N TYR A 37 11.42 1.62 2.43
CA TYR A 37 10.37 0.84 3.10
C TYR A 37 9.50 0.05 2.12
N THR A 38 9.30 0.53 0.89
CA THR A 38 8.52 -0.21 -0.12
C THR A 38 9.26 -1.47 -0.59
N ARG A 39 10.58 -1.42 -0.64
CA ARG A 39 11.41 -2.61 -0.94
C ARG A 39 11.33 -3.62 0.20
N GLU A 40 11.39 -3.16 1.44
CA GLU A 40 11.26 -4.01 2.62
C GLU A 40 9.88 -4.68 2.68
N MET A 41 8.81 -3.97 2.34
CA MET A 41 7.46 -4.53 2.28
C MET A 41 7.29 -5.61 1.19
N MET A 42 8.17 -5.68 0.20
CA MET A 42 8.18 -6.72 -0.83
C MET A 42 9.05 -7.94 -0.48
N LEU A 43 9.75 -7.95 0.65
CA LEU A 43 10.54 -9.10 1.11
C LEU A 43 9.75 -10.41 1.22
N PRO A 44 8.45 -10.42 1.56
CA PRO A 44 7.66 -11.66 1.54
C PRO A 44 7.72 -12.42 0.21
N LEU A 45 7.93 -11.73 -0.92
CA LEU A 45 8.04 -12.36 -2.23
C LEU A 45 9.27 -13.28 -2.34
N LEU A 46 10.32 -13.03 -1.57
CA LEU A 46 11.54 -13.87 -1.54
C LEU A 46 11.34 -15.16 -0.73
N LEU A 47 10.28 -15.25 0.06
CA LEU A 47 9.99 -16.38 0.95
C LEU A 47 8.99 -17.38 0.37
N ARG A 48 8.54 -17.14 -0.84
CA ARG A 48 7.48 -17.91 -1.51
C ARG A 48 7.84 -18.16 -2.98
N PRO A 49 7.22 -19.17 -3.64
CA PRO A 49 7.39 -19.41 -5.07
C PRO A 49 6.98 -18.21 -5.93
N ASP A 50 7.48 -18.18 -7.17
CA ASP A 50 7.28 -17.04 -8.09
C ASP A 50 5.82 -16.82 -8.50
N ASP A 51 4.96 -17.82 -8.40
CA ASP A 51 3.53 -17.74 -8.66
C ASP A 51 2.71 -17.23 -7.45
N TRP A 52 3.36 -17.01 -6.32
CA TRP A 52 2.77 -16.40 -5.14
C TRP A 52 3.11 -14.89 -5.09
N PRO A 53 2.22 -14.00 -4.63
CA PRO A 53 0.82 -14.22 -4.22
C PRO A 53 -0.14 -14.18 -5.42
N ARG A 54 -1.31 -14.84 -5.30
CA ARG A 54 -2.37 -14.76 -6.30
C ARG A 54 -3.47 -13.76 -5.95
N ARG A 55 -3.74 -13.55 -4.67
CA ARG A 55 -4.68 -12.56 -4.16
C ARG A 55 -3.99 -11.68 -3.13
N VAL A 56 -3.98 -10.39 -3.42
CA VAL A 56 -3.34 -9.39 -2.55
C VAL A 56 -4.38 -8.36 -2.11
N LEU A 57 -4.36 -8.03 -0.83
CA LEU A 57 -5.05 -6.88 -0.28
C LEU A 57 -4.02 -5.81 0.08
N LEU A 58 -4.17 -4.62 -0.48
CA LEU A 58 -3.36 -3.46 -0.14
C LEU A 58 -4.25 -2.43 0.57
N ILE A 59 -3.94 -2.14 1.82
CA ILE A 59 -4.60 -1.08 2.59
C ILE A 59 -3.70 0.14 2.56
N GLY A 60 -4.15 1.16 1.85
CA GLY A 60 -3.39 2.33 1.46
C GLY A 60 -2.88 2.25 0.01
N LEU A 61 -3.14 3.30 -0.77
CA LEU A 61 -2.70 3.40 -2.17
C LEU A 61 -1.46 4.29 -2.30
N GLY A 62 -1.49 5.48 -1.74
CA GLY A 62 -0.42 6.46 -1.88
C GLY A 62 -0.05 6.74 -3.34
N ALA A 63 1.25 6.74 -3.65
CA ALA A 63 1.78 6.86 -5.01
C ALA A 63 1.69 5.56 -5.82
N ALA A 64 0.92 4.58 -5.35
CA ALA A 64 0.71 3.28 -5.97
C ALA A 64 1.98 2.43 -6.18
N SER A 65 3.03 2.66 -5.41
CA SER A 65 4.32 1.99 -5.61
C SER A 65 4.21 0.48 -5.46
N LEU A 66 3.59 -0.01 -4.38
CA LEU A 66 3.40 -1.45 -4.13
C LEU A 66 2.42 -2.05 -5.14
N THR A 67 1.33 -1.36 -5.44
CA THR A 67 0.32 -1.80 -6.42
C THR A 67 0.95 -1.97 -7.80
N LYS A 68 1.71 -0.99 -8.28
CA LYS A 68 2.39 -1.04 -9.59
C LYS A 68 3.44 -2.14 -9.66
N PHE A 69 4.20 -2.31 -8.60
CA PHE A 69 5.24 -3.34 -8.54
C PHE A 69 4.63 -4.75 -8.65
N LEU A 70 3.61 -5.04 -7.85
CA LEU A 70 2.92 -6.33 -7.90
C LEU A 70 2.21 -6.55 -9.23
N TRP A 71 1.56 -5.52 -9.77
CA TRP A 71 0.94 -5.60 -11.09
C TRP A 71 1.94 -5.97 -12.19
N ARG A 72 3.14 -5.41 -12.14
CA ARG A 72 4.20 -5.65 -13.14
C ARG A 72 4.87 -7.01 -12.97
N TYR A 73 5.23 -7.38 -11.73
CA TYR A 73 6.11 -8.52 -11.46
C TYR A 73 5.38 -9.76 -10.94
N ARG A 74 4.07 -9.68 -10.74
CA ARG A 74 3.19 -10.82 -10.41
C ARG A 74 1.97 -10.78 -11.32
N PRO A 75 2.12 -11.15 -12.62
CA PRO A 75 1.07 -10.94 -13.63
C PRO A 75 -0.23 -11.70 -13.36
N ASP A 76 -0.17 -12.79 -12.61
CA ASP A 76 -1.36 -13.59 -12.25
C ASP A 76 -2.04 -13.10 -10.96
N ALA A 77 -1.47 -12.11 -10.27
CA ALA A 77 -2.04 -11.61 -9.03
C ALA A 77 -3.27 -10.71 -9.29
N LYS A 78 -4.30 -10.91 -8.48
CA LYS A 78 -5.45 -10.01 -8.34
C LYS A 78 -5.20 -9.09 -7.16
N LEU A 79 -5.29 -7.79 -7.40
CA LEU A 79 -4.97 -6.74 -6.42
C LEU A 79 -6.25 -6.05 -6.00
N THR A 80 -6.58 -6.14 -4.73
CA THR A 80 -7.65 -5.35 -4.10
C THR A 80 -6.99 -4.25 -3.29
N VAL A 81 -7.28 -3.00 -3.63
CA VAL A 81 -6.72 -1.82 -2.97
C VAL A 81 -7.83 -1.11 -2.20
N VAL A 82 -7.57 -0.77 -0.96
CA VAL A 82 -8.50 -0.01 -0.12
C VAL A 82 -7.85 1.31 0.23
N GLU A 83 -8.45 2.40 -0.25
CA GLU A 83 -7.98 3.76 -0.01
C GLU A 83 -9.13 4.60 0.55
N ILE A 84 -8.87 5.27 1.67
CA ILE A 84 -9.90 6.04 2.36
C ILE A 84 -10.23 7.37 1.65
N ASP A 85 -9.27 7.93 0.91
CA ASP A 85 -9.42 9.22 0.23
C ASP A 85 -9.46 9.05 -1.30
N PRO A 86 -10.62 9.30 -1.94
CA PRO A 86 -10.74 9.23 -3.40
C PRO A 86 -9.79 10.16 -4.16
N GLN A 87 -9.34 11.25 -3.55
CA GLN A 87 -8.37 12.16 -4.17
C GLN A 87 -7.01 11.48 -4.39
N VAL A 88 -6.62 10.57 -3.50
CA VAL A 88 -5.38 9.80 -3.63
C VAL A 88 -5.42 8.92 -4.89
N GLU A 89 -6.54 8.26 -5.18
CA GLU A 89 -6.68 7.51 -6.43
C GLU A 89 -6.58 8.41 -7.65
N ALA A 90 -7.29 9.55 -7.66
CA ALA A 90 -7.24 10.48 -8.78
C ALA A 90 -5.80 10.96 -9.06
N VAL A 91 -5.06 11.31 -8.01
CA VAL A 91 -3.65 11.73 -8.10
C VAL A 91 -2.75 10.57 -8.54
N ALA A 92 -2.95 9.36 -8.04
CA ALA A 92 -2.18 8.19 -8.44
C ALA A 92 -2.36 7.89 -9.94
N ARG A 93 -3.57 8.00 -10.47
CA ARG A 93 -3.84 7.84 -11.91
C ARG A 93 -3.20 8.93 -12.74
N GLN A 94 -3.37 10.18 -12.34
CA GLN A 94 -2.92 11.33 -13.11
C GLN A 94 -1.40 11.50 -13.09
N PHE A 95 -0.74 11.28 -11.95
CA PHE A 95 0.66 11.67 -11.75
C PHE A 95 1.60 10.50 -11.45
N PHE A 96 1.10 9.38 -10.96
CA PHE A 96 1.94 8.26 -10.54
C PHE A 96 1.78 7.00 -11.39
N LYS A 97 1.18 7.12 -12.56
CA LYS A 97 1.06 6.04 -13.54
C LYS A 97 0.41 4.76 -13.00
N LEU A 98 -0.59 4.91 -12.13
CA LEU A 98 -1.42 3.78 -11.72
C LEU A 98 -2.05 3.14 -12.97
N PRO A 99 -1.85 1.83 -13.20
CA PRO A 99 -2.40 1.16 -14.38
C PRO A 99 -3.93 1.17 -14.39
N ASP A 100 -4.52 1.34 -15.55
CA ASP A 100 -5.94 1.14 -15.78
C ASP A 100 -6.20 -0.32 -16.20
N ASP A 101 -6.34 -1.18 -15.20
CA ASP A 101 -6.59 -2.61 -15.38
C ASP A 101 -7.63 -3.10 -14.37
N PRO A 102 -8.92 -2.83 -14.61
CA PRO A 102 -9.98 -3.15 -13.66
C PRO A 102 -10.20 -4.65 -13.46
N GLN A 103 -9.66 -5.50 -14.34
CA GLN A 103 -9.70 -6.96 -14.16
C GLN A 103 -8.72 -7.44 -13.09
N ARG A 104 -7.63 -6.72 -12.89
CA ARG A 104 -6.58 -7.09 -11.94
C ARG A 104 -6.44 -6.15 -10.77
N ILE A 105 -6.81 -4.88 -10.91
CA ILE A 105 -6.73 -3.86 -9.87
C ILE A 105 -8.14 -3.36 -9.57
N GLN A 106 -8.66 -3.69 -8.40
CA GLN A 106 -9.94 -3.20 -7.90
C GLN A 106 -9.68 -2.26 -6.72
N ILE A 107 -10.16 -1.02 -6.83
CA ILE A 107 -9.98 0.00 -5.80
C ILE A 107 -11.33 0.25 -5.11
N HIS A 108 -11.31 0.18 -3.78
CA HIS A 108 -12.43 0.46 -2.91
C HIS A 108 -12.13 1.70 -2.06
N HIS A 109 -13.03 2.68 -2.10
CA HIS A 109 -12.95 3.85 -1.22
C HIS A 109 -13.63 3.51 0.11
N ALA A 110 -12.80 3.12 1.09
CA ALA A 110 -13.29 2.69 2.40
C ALA A 110 -12.17 2.83 3.47
N ASP A 111 -12.60 2.82 4.72
CA ASP A 111 -11.67 2.60 5.83
C ASP A 111 -11.18 1.14 5.82
N GLY A 112 -9.87 0.93 5.88
CA GLY A 112 -9.29 -0.42 5.82
C GLY A 112 -9.70 -1.31 6.97
N ALA A 113 -9.91 -0.75 8.16
CA ALA A 113 -10.38 -1.52 9.33
C ALA A 113 -11.83 -1.97 9.17
N ASP A 114 -12.67 -1.19 8.52
CA ASP A 114 -14.04 -1.59 8.21
C ASP A 114 -14.07 -2.61 7.08
N PHE A 115 -13.26 -2.41 6.04
CA PHE A 115 -13.18 -3.32 4.91
C PHE A 115 -12.77 -4.74 5.32
N ILE A 116 -11.77 -4.89 6.18
CA ILE A 116 -11.28 -6.22 6.58
C ILE A 116 -12.32 -7.02 7.35
N ILE A 117 -13.22 -6.35 8.09
CA ILE A 117 -14.33 -6.97 8.80
C ILE A 117 -15.39 -7.45 7.81
N GLN A 118 -15.70 -6.65 6.79
CA GLN A 118 -16.81 -6.88 5.86
C GLN A 118 -16.46 -7.87 4.75
N THR A 119 -15.22 -7.87 4.29
CA THR A 119 -14.78 -8.78 3.21
C THR A 119 -14.91 -10.24 3.63
N LYS A 120 -15.33 -11.08 2.70
CA LYS A 120 -15.38 -12.54 2.89
C LYS A 120 -14.23 -13.27 2.18
N GLN A 121 -13.43 -12.52 1.43
CA GLN A 121 -12.31 -13.09 0.69
C GLN A 121 -11.12 -13.38 1.61
N LYS A 122 -10.33 -14.36 1.22
CA LYS A 122 -9.02 -14.65 1.78
C LYS A 122 -7.93 -14.17 0.84
N TYR A 123 -6.82 -13.74 1.42
CA TYR A 123 -5.69 -13.17 0.70
C TYR A 123 -4.40 -13.92 1.03
N ASP A 124 -3.54 -14.07 0.03
CA ASP A 124 -2.21 -14.63 0.21
C ASP A 124 -1.26 -13.61 0.84
N LEU A 125 -1.44 -12.35 0.51
CA LEU A 125 -0.65 -11.24 1.03
C LEU A 125 -1.56 -10.08 1.41
N ILE A 126 -1.43 -9.61 2.64
CA ILE A 126 -2.06 -8.37 3.11
C ILE A 126 -0.94 -7.37 3.42
N LEU A 127 -0.96 -6.24 2.72
CA LEU A 127 -0.04 -5.12 2.90
C LEU A 127 -0.77 -3.95 3.53
N VAL A 128 -0.26 -3.44 4.64
CA VAL A 128 -0.85 -2.30 5.34
C VAL A 128 0.14 -1.14 5.32
N ASP A 129 -0.22 -0.09 4.58
CA ASP A 129 0.59 1.11 4.37
C ASP A 129 -0.30 2.35 4.41
N GLY A 130 -1.11 2.47 5.46
CA GLY A 130 -2.09 3.54 5.62
C GLY A 130 -1.70 4.50 6.75
N PHE A 131 -1.27 5.71 6.39
CA PHE A 131 -0.94 6.79 7.32
C PHE A 131 -1.70 8.07 6.96
N ASP A 132 -2.07 8.86 7.98
CA ASP A 132 -2.61 10.20 7.77
C ASP A 132 -1.47 11.24 7.56
N SER A 133 -1.85 12.51 7.36
CA SER A 133 -0.91 13.63 7.17
C SER A 133 0.06 13.84 8.35
N LYS A 134 -0.23 13.25 9.51
CA LYS A 134 0.62 13.29 10.72
C LYS A 134 1.39 11.98 10.92
N ALA A 135 1.47 11.15 9.89
CA ALA A 135 2.12 9.84 9.91
C ALA A 135 1.57 8.91 11.02
N ARG A 136 0.24 8.91 11.21
CA ARG A 136 -0.44 8.06 12.17
C ARG A 136 -1.23 6.98 11.46
N ALA A 137 -1.09 5.73 11.90
CA ALA A 137 -1.84 4.59 11.37
C ALA A 137 -3.29 4.51 11.91
N GLY A 138 -3.58 5.17 13.04
CA GLY A 138 -4.91 5.19 13.64
C GLY A 138 -5.43 3.78 13.95
N ARG A 139 -6.63 3.45 13.43
CA ARG A 139 -7.27 2.13 13.62
C ARG A 139 -6.49 0.97 12.98
N LEU A 140 -5.57 1.25 12.04
CA LEU A 140 -4.74 0.24 11.38
C LEU A 140 -3.55 -0.24 12.24
N ASP A 141 -3.38 0.30 13.45
CA ASP A 141 -2.36 -0.13 14.42
C ASP A 141 -3.03 -0.52 15.74
N THR A 142 -3.93 -1.49 15.67
CA THR A 142 -4.65 -2.03 16.82
C THR A 142 -4.68 -3.55 16.79
N LEU A 143 -4.70 -4.17 17.98
CA LEU A 143 -4.80 -5.63 18.07
C LEU A 143 -6.06 -6.19 17.38
N PRO A 144 -7.27 -5.63 17.56
CA PRO A 144 -8.44 -6.10 16.83
C PRO A 144 -8.26 -6.11 15.31
N PHE A 145 -7.68 -5.05 14.74
CA PHE A 145 -7.39 -4.97 13.31
C PHE A 145 -6.44 -6.09 12.84
N TYR A 146 -5.36 -6.35 13.58
CA TYR A 146 -4.43 -7.42 13.22
C TYR A 146 -5.06 -8.81 13.33
N LEU A 147 -5.93 -9.03 14.32
CA LEU A 147 -6.69 -10.28 14.44
C LEU A 147 -7.65 -10.46 13.26
N ASP A 148 -8.33 -9.39 12.83
CA ASP A 148 -9.20 -9.42 11.67
C ASP A 148 -8.40 -9.72 10.39
N CYS A 149 -7.23 -9.10 10.19
CA CYS A 149 -6.32 -9.43 9.09
C CYS A 149 -5.94 -10.92 9.10
N LYS A 150 -5.59 -11.46 10.26
CA LYS A 150 -5.23 -12.88 10.41
C LYS A 150 -6.35 -13.80 9.93
N THR A 151 -7.60 -13.47 10.22
CA THR A 151 -8.76 -14.29 9.78
C THR A 151 -8.95 -14.27 8.26
N ARG A 152 -8.38 -13.30 7.57
CA ARG A 152 -8.46 -13.11 6.11
C ARG A 152 -7.23 -13.59 5.35
N LEU A 153 -6.27 -14.18 6.03
CA LEU A 153 -5.12 -14.83 5.37
C LEU A 153 -5.45 -16.26 4.97
N THR A 154 -4.91 -16.68 3.82
CA THR A 154 -4.83 -18.09 3.44
C THR A 154 -3.85 -18.83 4.37
N SER A 155 -3.78 -20.16 4.29
CA SER A 155 -2.92 -20.97 5.18
C SER A 155 -1.43 -20.66 5.08
N ASP A 156 -0.97 -20.22 3.90
CA ASP A 156 0.41 -19.79 3.62
C ASP A 156 0.52 -18.26 3.47
N GLY A 157 -0.55 -17.55 3.84
CA GLY A 157 -0.66 -16.10 3.73
C GLY A 157 0.26 -15.35 4.69
N MET A 158 0.62 -14.14 4.30
CA MET A 158 1.49 -13.25 5.06
C MET A 158 0.86 -11.87 5.22
N LEU A 159 1.03 -11.29 6.40
CA LEU A 159 0.71 -9.90 6.71
C LEU A 159 2.01 -9.11 6.81
N CYS A 160 2.10 -8.00 6.09
CA CYS A 160 3.21 -7.06 6.16
C CYS A 160 2.66 -5.66 6.46
N VAL A 161 3.17 -5.03 7.49
CA VAL A 161 2.67 -3.74 7.99
C VAL A 161 3.82 -2.74 8.05
N ASN A 162 3.61 -1.57 7.46
CA ASN A 162 4.51 -0.44 7.66
C ASN A 162 4.13 0.27 8.96
N LEU A 163 5.05 0.24 9.93
CA LEU A 163 4.88 0.88 11.24
C LEU A 163 5.95 1.97 11.43
N LEU A 164 5.50 3.16 11.77
CA LEU A 164 6.40 4.23 12.20
C LEU A 164 6.54 4.19 13.72
N ALA A 165 7.66 3.67 14.20
CA ALA A 165 8.02 3.74 15.60
C ALA A 165 8.52 5.16 15.95
N ARG A 166 7.86 5.84 16.89
CA ARG A 166 8.47 6.99 17.56
C ARG A 166 9.64 6.49 18.38
N ARG A 167 10.86 6.92 18.06
CA ARG A 167 12.03 6.69 18.90
C ARG A 167 11.73 7.35 20.26
N LYS A 168 11.45 6.56 21.30
CA LYS A 168 11.48 7.07 22.67
C LYS A 168 12.93 7.46 22.93
N SER A 169 13.19 8.76 23.13
CA SER A 169 14.46 9.18 23.71
C SER A 169 14.50 8.57 25.12
N PHE A 170 15.38 7.61 25.31
CA PHE A 170 15.76 7.19 26.66
C PHE A 170 16.57 8.35 27.26
N ASN A 171 15.96 9.11 28.17
CA ASN A 171 16.67 9.98 29.09
C ASN A 171 17.24 9.15 30.24
#